data_656e8daad5efe4975f0853428176d681
#
_entry.id   656e8daad5efe4975f0853428176d681
#
_cell.length_a   1.000
_cell.length_b   1.000
_cell.length_c   1.000
_cell.angle_alpha   90.00
_cell.angle_beta   90.00
_cell.angle_gamma   90.00
#
_symmetry.space_group_name_H-M   'P 1'
#
loop_
_entity.id
_entity.type
_entity.pdbx_description
1 polymer ?
#
loop_
_entity_poly.entity_id
_entity_poly.type
_entity_poly.pdbx_seq_one_letter_code
_entity_poly.pdbx_strand_id
1 'polypeptide(L)'
;VFGTLHNTEVEGYTLNIDKANQLLDDAGYKDVDGDGMREDKNGEKLTINFASMSGGETAQPLSDYYIQQWNEIGLDVQYTTGRLIDFQAFYDKLKNDDPEIDVFQAAWGTGSDPSPSGLYGPNAAFNYTRFESEENTKLLDAIDSKDSFDDAKRKEAFDAWQEYAADEAFVIPTLYRNQVMPVSNRVK
;
A
#
# COMPACT_ATOMS: atom_id res chain seq x y z
N VAL A 1 -13.31 7.60 -8.02
CA VAL A 1 -14.17 7.37 -6.87
C VAL A 1 -14.43 8.67 -6.14
N PHE A 2 -13.47 9.52 -5.93
CA PHE A 2 -13.58 10.78 -5.18
C PHE A 2 -13.78 12.03 -6.06
N GLY A 3 -14.12 11.85 -7.33
CA GLY A 3 -14.50 12.94 -8.23
C GLY A 3 -13.43 14.03 -8.32
N THR A 4 -13.82 15.25 -7.97
CA THR A 4 -12.95 16.43 -8.07
C THR A 4 -11.79 16.47 -7.08
N LEU A 5 -11.78 15.60 -6.06
CA LEU A 5 -10.70 15.53 -5.07
C LEU A 5 -9.52 14.64 -5.51
N HIS A 6 -9.67 13.92 -6.64
CA HIS A 6 -8.56 13.19 -7.22
C HIS A 6 -7.58 14.13 -7.89
N ASN A 7 -6.30 14.04 -7.54
CA ASN A 7 -5.24 14.79 -8.19
C ASN A 7 -4.82 14.07 -9.47
N THR A 8 -5.12 14.65 -10.63
CA THR A 8 -4.79 14.10 -11.94
C THR A 8 -3.36 14.40 -12.39
N GLU A 9 -2.68 15.30 -11.69
CA GLU A 9 -1.29 15.68 -11.98
C GLU A 9 -0.27 14.73 -11.33
N VAL A 10 -0.70 13.94 -10.35
CA VAL A 10 0.16 12.90 -9.76
C VAL A 10 0.31 11.76 -10.77
N GLU A 11 1.48 11.64 -11.36
CA GLU A 11 1.82 10.51 -12.21
C GLU A 11 2.04 9.27 -11.35
N GLY A 12 1.23 8.22 -11.60
CA GLY A 12 1.44 6.91 -10.98
C GLY A 12 2.74 6.26 -11.48
N TYR A 13 3.34 5.43 -10.64
CA TYR A 13 4.50 4.64 -11.06
C TYR A 13 4.10 3.63 -12.13
N THR A 14 4.90 3.57 -13.20
CA THR A 14 4.80 2.53 -14.22
C THR A 14 5.86 1.47 -13.98
N LEU A 15 5.61 0.25 -14.47
CA LEU A 15 6.59 -0.83 -14.38
C LEU A 15 7.91 -0.41 -15.05
N ASN A 16 8.98 -0.36 -14.27
CA ASN A 16 10.30 0.01 -14.72
C ASN A 16 11.38 -0.76 -13.94
N ILE A 17 11.71 -1.94 -14.43
CA ILE A 17 12.67 -2.86 -13.79
C ILE A 17 14.06 -2.22 -13.68
N ASP A 18 14.51 -1.52 -14.72
CA ASP A 18 15.82 -0.88 -14.70
C ASP A 18 15.92 0.21 -13.62
N LYS A 19 14.86 1.01 -13.49
CA LYS A 19 14.80 2.03 -12.45
C LYS A 19 14.70 1.44 -11.05
N ALA A 20 13.95 0.36 -10.87
CA ALA A 20 13.85 -0.36 -9.60
C ALA A 20 15.22 -0.92 -9.19
N ASN A 21 15.92 -1.57 -10.10
CA ASN A 21 17.27 -2.08 -9.86
C ASN A 21 18.25 -0.96 -9.50
N GLN A 22 18.20 0.16 -10.24
CA GLN A 22 19.04 1.32 -9.93
C GLN A 22 18.80 1.86 -8.51
N LEU A 23 17.52 2.01 -8.11
CA LEU A 23 17.18 2.51 -6.78
C LEU A 23 17.66 1.58 -5.67
N LEU A 24 17.54 0.27 -5.86
CA LEU A 24 18.06 -0.73 -4.91
C LEU A 24 19.59 -0.68 -4.82
N ASP A 25 20.27 -0.57 -5.96
CA ASP A 25 21.74 -0.45 -6.01
C ASP A 25 22.24 0.83 -5.31
N ASP A 26 21.57 1.96 -5.57
CA ASP A 26 21.91 3.26 -4.98
C ASP A 26 21.63 3.26 -3.47
N ALA A 27 20.61 2.53 -3.03
CA ALA A 27 20.30 2.31 -1.61
C ALA A 27 21.26 1.32 -0.92
N GLY A 28 22.11 0.62 -1.68
CA GLY A 28 23.11 -0.30 -1.17
C GLY A 28 22.67 -1.75 -1.05
N TYR A 29 21.51 -2.11 -1.59
CA TYR A 29 21.04 -3.48 -1.69
C TYR A 29 21.54 -4.11 -2.99
N LYS A 30 22.48 -5.05 -2.93
CA LYS A 30 23.15 -5.63 -4.10
C LYS A 30 23.27 -7.13 -3.96
N ASP A 31 23.17 -7.84 -5.06
CA ASP A 31 23.55 -9.25 -5.15
C ASP A 31 25.09 -9.34 -5.11
N VAL A 32 25.65 -9.66 -3.96
CA VAL A 32 27.11 -9.71 -3.75
C VAL A 32 27.69 -11.12 -3.84
N ASP A 33 26.86 -12.16 -3.68
CA ASP A 33 27.31 -13.55 -3.79
C ASP A 33 26.98 -14.20 -5.14
N GLY A 34 26.14 -13.56 -5.97
CA GLY A 34 25.79 -14.00 -7.32
C GLY A 34 24.68 -15.04 -7.35
N ASP A 35 23.87 -15.17 -6.30
CA ASP A 35 22.76 -16.10 -6.25
C ASP A 35 21.48 -15.56 -6.92
N GLY A 36 21.48 -14.29 -7.33
CA GLY A 36 20.36 -13.59 -7.98
C GLY A 36 19.45 -12.86 -7.00
N MET A 37 19.73 -12.93 -5.70
CA MET A 37 19.03 -12.20 -4.66
C MET A 37 19.93 -11.12 -4.08
N ARG A 38 19.33 -10.09 -3.52
CA ARG A 38 20.05 -8.94 -2.97
C ARG A 38 20.32 -9.13 -1.49
N GLU A 39 21.48 -8.72 -1.05
CA GLU A 39 21.83 -8.59 0.35
C GLU A 39 21.60 -7.16 0.84
N ASP A 40 21.44 -7.04 2.16
CA ASP A 40 21.46 -5.77 2.87
C ASP A 40 22.88 -5.19 2.98
N LYS A 41 22.99 -4.02 3.61
CA LYS A 41 24.30 -3.34 3.81
C LYS A 41 25.28 -4.10 4.68
N ASN A 42 24.84 -5.15 5.39
CA ASN A 42 25.68 -6.02 6.21
C ASN A 42 26.07 -7.30 5.48
N GLY A 43 25.58 -7.51 4.27
CA GLY A 43 25.78 -8.72 3.48
C GLY A 43 24.87 -9.87 3.89
N GLU A 44 23.74 -9.57 4.55
CA GLU A 44 22.72 -10.56 4.87
C GLU A 44 21.61 -10.51 3.81
N LYS A 45 21.10 -11.67 3.41
CA LYS A 45 20.06 -11.80 2.39
C LYS A 45 18.81 -10.97 2.77
N LEU A 46 18.39 -10.10 1.84
CA LEU A 46 17.21 -9.27 2.04
C LEU A 46 15.94 -10.09 1.79
N THR A 47 15.43 -10.70 2.87
CA THR A 47 14.16 -11.43 2.84
C THR A 47 13.03 -10.51 3.28
N ILE A 48 11.94 -10.49 2.50
CA ILE A 48 10.74 -9.68 2.77
C ILE A 48 9.54 -10.63 2.98
N ASN A 49 8.93 -10.55 4.14
CA ASN A 49 7.77 -11.35 4.48
C ASN A 49 6.47 -10.62 4.09
N PHE A 50 5.79 -11.17 3.11
CA PHE A 50 4.57 -10.62 2.54
C PHE A 50 3.34 -11.33 3.11
N ALA A 51 2.42 -10.55 3.71
CA ALA A 51 1.15 -11.03 4.21
C ALA A 51 0.00 -10.68 3.26
N SER A 52 -0.79 -11.66 2.87
CA SER A 52 -2.01 -11.48 2.08
C SER A 52 -3.11 -12.43 2.54
N MET A 53 -4.36 -11.99 2.37
CA MET A 53 -5.53 -12.75 2.82
C MET A 53 -5.92 -13.83 1.83
N SER A 54 -6.32 -14.98 2.37
CA SER A 54 -7.08 -15.99 1.63
C SER A 54 -8.56 -15.54 1.46
N GLY A 55 -9.25 -16.14 0.51
CA GLY A 55 -10.68 -15.92 0.31
C GLY A 55 -10.99 -15.18 -0.99
N GLY A 56 -11.27 -15.94 -2.01
CA GLY A 56 -11.56 -15.46 -3.36
C GLY A 56 -10.63 -16.08 -4.39
N GLU A 57 -11.15 -16.30 -5.58
CA GLU A 57 -10.43 -17.01 -6.66
C GLU A 57 -9.19 -16.26 -7.15
N THR A 58 -9.13 -14.94 -6.95
CA THR A 58 -8.02 -14.09 -7.40
C THR A 58 -6.95 -13.86 -6.34
N ALA A 59 -7.18 -14.24 -5.08
CA ALA A 59 -6.27 -13.94 -3.99
C ALA A 59 -4.89 -14.58 -4.18
N GLN A 60 -4.85 -15.87 -4.43
CA GLN A 60 -3.60 -16.60 -4.65
C GLN A 60 -2.87 -16.14 -5.92
N PRO A 61 -3.51 -16.12 -7.11
CA PRO A 61 -2.81 -15.70 -8.33
C PRO A 61 -2.26 -14.28 -8.27
N LEU A 62 -2.97 -13.36 -7.63
CA LEU A 62 -2.52 -11.97 -7.51
C LEU A 62 -1.33 -11.84 -6.56
N SER A 63 -1.36 -12.55 -5.44
CA SER A 63 -0.26 -12.55 -4.48
C SER A 63 0.99 -13.22 -5.05
N ASP A 64 0.84 -14.34 -5.76
CA ASP A 64 1.95 -15.02 -6.45
C ASP A 64 2.57 -14.10 -7.52
N TYR A 65 1.74 -13.35 -8.25
CA TYR A 65 2.21 -12.37 -9.23
C TYR A 65 3.08 -11.28 -8.57
N TYR A 66 2.65 -10.72 -7.43
CA TYR A 66 3.47 -9.71 -6.74
C TYR A 66 4.80 -10.29 -6.26
N ILE A 67 4.80 -11.47 -5.65
CA ILE A 67 6.02 -12.14 -5.21
C ILE A 67 6.95 -12.37 -6.41
N GLN A 68 6.43 -12.87 -7.52
CA GLN A 68 7.23 -13.09 -8.72
C GLN A 68 7.87 -11.79 -9.23
N GLN A 69 7.11 -10.69 -9.30
CA GLN A 69 7.64 -9.42 -9.80
C GLN A 69 8.72 -8.83 -8.90
N TRP A 70 8.60 -8.98 -7.59
CA TRP A 70 9.64 -8.54 -6.66
C TRP A 70 10.88 -9.44 -6.72
N ASN A 71 10.70 -10.73 -6.87
CA ASN A 71 11.83 -11.66 -7.04
C ASN A 71 12.61 -11.38 -8.34
N GLU A 72 11.98 -10.89 -9.41
CA GLU A 72 12.63 -10.51 -10.67
C GLU A 72 13.64 -9.35 -10.51
N ILE A 73 13.52 -8.55 -9.47
CA ILE A 73 14.47 -7.48 -9.13
C ILE A 73 15.41 -7.86 -7.98
N GLY A 74 15.46 -9.13 -7.64
CA GLY A 74 16.39 -9.68 -6.64
C GLY A 74 15.93 -9.53 -5.19
N LEU A 75 14.66 -9.24 -4.92
CA LEU A 75 14.11 -9.24 -3.57
C LEU A 75 13.57 -10.63 -3.21
N ASP A 76 14.08 -11.25 -2.16
CA ASP A 76 13.60 -12.56 -1.68
C ASP A 76 12.28 -12.39 -0.94
N VAL A 77 11.19 -12.25 -1.69
CA VAL A 77 9.84 -12.08 -1.13
C VAL A 77 9.14 -13.40 -0.97
N GLN A 78 8.63 -13.65 0.22
CA GLN A 78 7.93 -14.89 0.55
C GLN A 78 6.69 -14.63 1.40
N TYR A 79 5.77 -15.59 1.44
CA TYR A 79 4.62 -15.50 2.35
C TYR A 79 5.07 -15.59 3.81
N THR A 80 4.63 -14.65 4.65
CA THR A 80 4.92 -14.62 6.10
C THR A 80 4.67 -15.96 6.80
N THR A 81 3.61 -16.68 6.41
CA THR A 81 3.25 -17.98 7.00
C THR A 81 3.40 -19.15 6.01
N GLY A 82 4.13 -18.95 4.92
CA GLY A 82 4.24 -19.92 3.83
C GLY A 82 2.98 -20.05 2.96
N ARG A 83 1.92 -19.29 3.24
CA ARG A 83 0.64 -19.30 2.52
C ARG A 83 -0.18 -18.05 2.81
N LEU A 84 -1.29 -17.88 2.08
CA LEU A 84 -2.29 -16.87 2.38
C LEU A 84 -2.91 -17.10 3.77
N ILE A 85 -3.21 -16.00 4.46
CA ILE A 85 -3.70 -15.99 5.84
C ILE A 85 -5.22 -15.86 5.86
N ASP A 86 -5.89 -16.59 6.73
CA ASP A 86 -7.32 -16.42 6.99
C ASP A 86 -7.64 -14.99 7.41
N PHE A 87 -8.83 -14.49 7.04
CA PHE A 87 -9.26 -13.12 7.26
C PHE A 87 -9.09 -12.67 8.73
N GLN A 88 -9.57 -13.47 9.67
CA GLN A 88 -9.49 -13.09 11.09
C GLN A 88 -8.05 -13.08 11.59
N ALA A 89 -7.30 -14.12 11.28
CA ALA A 89 -5.89 -14.24 11.67
C ALA A 89 -5.02 -13.14 11.03
N PHE A 90 -5.31 -12.75 9.78
CA PHE A 90 -4.62 -11.67 9.10
C PHE A 90 -4.79 -10.34 9.84
N TYR A 91 -6.03 -9.94 10.15
CA TYR A 91 -6.26 -8.68 10.85
C TYR A 91 -5.81 -8.71 12.32
N ASP A 92 -5.85 -9.86 12.97
CA ASP A 92 -5.31 -10.01 14.31
C ASP A 92 -3.78 -9.80 14.32
N LYS A 93 -3.07 -10.33 13.32
CA LYS A 93 -1.63 -10.07 13.14
C LYS A 93 -1.35 -8.58 12.91
N LEU A 94 -2.05 -7.93 11.99
CA LEU A 94 -1.86 -6.49 11.72
C LEU A 94 -2.16 -5.60 12.94
N LYS A 95 -3.22 -5.90 13.68
CA LYS A 95 -3.58 -5.14 14.91
C LYS A 95 -2.53 -5.28 16.00
N ASN A 96 -1.94 -6.46 16.13
CA ASN A 96 -0.95 -6.75 17.15
C ASN A 96 0.48 -6.38 16.71
N ASP A 97 0.64 -5.73 15.56
CA ASP A 97 1.93 -5.31 15.02
C ASP A 97 2.92 -6.49 14.94
N ASP A 98 2.49 -7.56 14.26
CA ASP A 98 3.27 -8.78 14.16
C ASP A 98 4.62 -8.50 13.46
N PRO A 99 5.74 -8.67 14.16
CA PRO A 99 7.06 -8.32 13.63
C PRO A 99 7.54 -9.22 12.47
N GLU A 100 6.80 -10.28 12.18
CA GLU A 100 7.10 -11.15 11.03
C GLU A 100 6.49 -10.62 9.72
N ILE A 101 5.78 -9.50 9.73
CA ILE A 101 5.18 -8.90 8.52
C ILE A 101 5.95 -7.65 8.14
N ASP A 102 6.61 -7.69 6.98
CA ASP A 102 7.28 -6.51 6.41
C ASP A 102 6.36 -5.74 5.46
N VAL A 103 5.58 -6.47 4.64
CA VAL A 103 4.65 -5.90 3.67
C VAL A 103 3.33 -6.66 3.72
N PHE A 104 2.23 -5.97 3.54
CA PHE A 104 0.93 -6.62 3.47
C PHE A 104 0.04 -6.05 2.36
N GLN A 105 -0.87 -6.87 1.85
CA GLN A 105 -1.92 -6.47 0.95
C GLN A 105 -3.26 -6.46 1.67
N ALA A 106 -3.92 -5.30 1.69
CA ALA A 106 -5.26 -5.16 2.24
C ALA A 106 -6.17 -4.37 1.29
N ALA A 107 -7.47 -4.38 1.57
CA ALA A 107 -8.44 -3.58 0.85
C ALA A 107 -9.35 -2.86 1.84
N TRP A 108 -9.72 -1.64 1.51
CA TRP A 108 -10.58 -0.79 2.32
C TRP A 108 -11.88 -0.47 1.60
N GLY A 109 -12.97 -0.51 2.33
CA GLY A 109 -14.22 0.07 1.87
C GLY A 109 -14.16 1.58 2.00
N THR A 110 -14.29 2.28 0.88
CA THR A 110 -14.36 3.74 0.89
C THR A 110 -15.75 4.20 1.34
N GLY A 111 -15.79 4.99 2.41
CA GLY A 111 -17.03 5.64 2.88
C GLY A 111 -17.39 6.87 2.04
N SER A 112 -18.32 7.67 2.57
CA SER A 112 -18.69 8.96 1.98
C SER A 112 -17.65 10.06 2.24
N ASP A 113 -16.87 9.93 3.31
CA ASP A 113 -15.76 10.82 3.61
C ASP A 113 -14.48 10.26 3.02
N PRO A 114 -13.82 10.99 2.11
CA PRO A 114 -12.59 10.57 1.47
C PRO A 114 -11.33 10.87 2.30
N SER A 115 -11.46 11.46 3.51
CA SER A 115 -10.28 11.78 4.33
C SER A 115 -9.44 10.52 4.61
N PRO A 116 -8.13 10.56 4.35
CA PRO A 116 -7.23 9.45 4.62
C PRO A 116 -6.82 9.34 6.10
N SER A 117 -7.24 10.27 6.96
CA SER A 117 -6.81 10.36 8.37
C SER A 117 -7.14 9.09 9.17
N GLY A 118 -8.25 8.41 8.88
CA GLY A 118 -8.62 7.17 9.55
C GLY A 118 -7.72 5.97 9.25
N LEU A 119 -6.94 6.06 8.15
CA LEU A 119 -6.02 5.00 7.72
C LEU A 119 -4.55 5.36 7.98
N TYR A 120 -4.18 6.64 7.87
CA TYR A 120 -2.79 7.06 7.86
C TYR A 120 -2.49 8.18 8.88
N GLY A 121 -3.49 8.58 9.68
CA GLY A 121 -3.29 9.53 10.76
C GLY A 121 -2.51 8.92 11.94
N PRO A 122 -1.83 9.75 12.74
CA PRO A 122 -1.15 9.29 13.94
C PRO A 122 -2.17 8.65 14.90
N ASN A 123 -1.86 7.47 15.41
CA ASN A 123 -2.74 6.69 16.28
C ASN A 123 -4.11 6.31 15.67
N ALA A 124 -4.30 6.43 14.37
CA ALA A 124 -5.54 5.98 13.72
C ALA A 124 -5.73 4.47 13.89
N ALA A 125 -6.94 4.05 14.22
CA ALA A 125 -7.24 2.65 14.55
C ALA A 125 -6.95 1.67 13.40
N PHE A 126 -6.88 2.16 12.17
CA PHE A 126 -6.59 1.38 10.96
C PHE A 126 -5.25 1.72 10.33
N ASN A 127 -4.39 2.50 10.99
CA ASN A 127 -3.02 2.73 10.54
C ASN A 127 -2.16 1.48 10.79
N TYR A 128 -2.41 0.43 10.01
CA TYR A 128 -1.64 -0.82 10.10
C TYR A 128 -0.26 -0.71 9.46
N THR A 129 -0.02 0.33 8.66
CA THR A 129 1.31 0.60 8.10
C THR A 129 2.28 1.10 9.18
N ARG A 130 1.77 1.60 10.28
CA ARG A 130 2.57 2.28 11.34
C ARG A 130 3.39 3.45 10.80
N PHE A 131 3.03 3.93 9.59
CA PHE A 131 3.69 5.10 9.04
C PHE A 131 3.31 6.35 9.83
N GLU A 132 4.31 7.03 10.35
CA GLU A 132 4.17 8.28 11.10
C GLU A 132 5.23 9.28 10.63
N SER A 133 4.80 10.47 10.23
CA SER A 133 5.68 11.60 9.97
C SER A 133 4.98 12.91 10.35
N GLU A 134 5.76 13.92 10.70
CA GLU A 134 5.24 15.26 11.01
C GLU A 134 4.57 15.88 9.79
N GLU A 135 5.13 15.68 8.60
CA GLU A 135 4.56 16.23 7.36
C GLU A 135 3.25 15.54 7.00
N ASN A 136 3.16 14.20 7.12
CA ASN A 136 1.89 13.49 6.94
C ASN A 136 0.82 14.03 7.88
N THR A 137 1.14 14.19 9.16
CA THR A 137 0.20 14.71 10.16
C THR A 137 -0.30 16.10 9.79
N LYS A 138 0.59 17.00 9.41
CA LYS A 138 0.25 18.36 8.99
C LYS A 138 -0.66 18.39 7.77
N LEU A 139 -0.40 17.54 6.77
CA LEU A 139 -1.21 17.45 5.56
C LEU A 139 -2.61 16.87 5.86
N LEU A 140 -2.71 15.89 6.75
CA LEU A 140 -3.98 15.34 7.20
C LEU A 140 -4.78 16.37 8.01
N ASP A 141 -4.14 17.12 8.89
CA ASP A 141 -4.77 18.21 9.66
C ASP A 141 -5.31 19.29 8.74
N ALA A 142 -4.63 19.60 7.62
CA ALA A 142 -5.13 20.53 6.63
C ALA A 142 -6.41 20.02 5.94
N ILE A 143 -6.47 18.72 5.59
CA ILE A 143 -7.66 18.09 5.02
C ILE A 143 -8.85 18.15 5.99
N ASP A 144 -8.62 17.91 7.28
CA ASP A 144 -9.65 17.83 8.31
C ASP A 144 -9.93 19.18 8.99
N SER A 145 -9.29 20.24 8.52
CA SER A 145 -9.46 21.60 9.06
C SER A 145 -10.80 22.23 8.68
N LYS A 146 -11.15 23.31 9.36
CA LYS A 146 -12.35 24.13 9.01
C LYS A 146 -12.23 24.79 7.63
N ASP A 147 -11.03 25.01 7.13
CA ASP A 147 -10.79 25.57 5.81
C ASP A 147 -11.29 24.65 4.69
N SER A 148 -11.39 23.36 4.96
CA SER A 148 -11.93 22.35 4.02
C SER A 148 -13.45 22.42 3.80
N PHE A 149 -14.16 23.38 4.43
CA PHE A 149 -15.52 23.76 4.02
C PHE A 149 -15.51 24.62 2.73
N ASP A 150 -14.38 25.19 2.36
CA ASP A 150 -14.15 25.80 1.05
C ASP A 150 -13.66 24.72 0.08
N ASP A 151 -14.39 24.50 -1.01
CA ASP A 151 -14.10 23.42 -1.96
C ASP A 151 -12.71 23.56 -2.61
N ALA A 152 -12.25 24.79 -2.87
CA ALA A 152 -10.95 25.03 -3.47
C ALA A 152 -9.82 24.68 -2.49
N LYS A 153 -9.93 25.12 -1.24
CA LYS A 153 -8.95 24.81 -0.20
C LYS A 153 -8.94 23.32 0.14
N ARG A 154 -10.13 22.70 0.14
CA ARG A 154 -10.23 21.26 0.32
C ARG A 154 -9.49 20.51 -0.80
N LYS A 155 -9.69 20.90 -2.04
CA LYS A 155 -9.00 20.33 -3.20
C LYS A 155 -7.47 20.48 -3.06
N GLU A 156 -7.00 21.68 -2.71
CA GLU A 156 -5.58 21.97 -2.50
C GLU A 156 -4.96 21.06 -1.42
N ALA A 157 -5.64 20.89 -0.28
CA ALA A 157 -5.18 20.02 0.79
C ALA A 157 -5.11 18.55 0.38
N PHE A 158 -6.12 18.07 -0.37
CA PHE A 158 -6.10 16.70 -0.92
C PHE A 158 -5.01 16.50 -1.97
N ASP A 159 -4.75 17.50 -2.81
CA ASP A 159 -3.69 17.44 -3.82
C ASP A 159 -2.32 17.31 -3.17
N ALA A 160 -2.04 18.18 -2.19
CA ALA A 160 -0.76 18.17 -1.47
C ALA A 160 -0.52 16.84 -0.76
N TRP A 161 -1.55 16.25 -0.14
CA TRP A 161 -1.40 14.94 0.50
C TRP A 161 -1.17 13.82 -0.50
N GLN A 162 -1.86 13.84 -1.65
CA GLN A 162 -1.69 12.81 -2.69
C GLN A 162 -0.29 12.88 -3.33
N GLU A 163 0.25 14.07 -3.55
CA GLU A 163 1.64 14.27 -4.01
C GLU A 163 2.64 13.69 -3.00
N TYR A 164 2.50 14.05 -1.74
CA TYR A 164 3.33 13.53 -0.66
C TYR A 164 3.25 12.00 -0.52
N ALA A 165 2.04 11.44 -0.52
CA ALA A 165 1.85 10.00 -0.40
C ALA A 165 2.42 9.21 -1.59
N ALA A 166 2.42 9.80 -2.79
CA ALA A 166 3.03 9.20 -3.97
C ALA A 166 4.57 9.25 -3.91
N ASP A 167 5.14 10.35 -3.41
CA ASP A 167 6.58 10.53 -3.29
C ASP A 167 7.19 9.63 -2.20
N GLU A 168 6.57 9.60 -1.03
CA GLU A 168 7.00 8.72 0.09
C GLU A 168 6.75 7.23 -0.15
N ALA A 169 5.78 6.90 -1.00
CA ALA A 169 5.44 5.53 -1.39
C ALA A 169 5.20 4.55 -0.22
N PHE A 170 4.73 5.04 0.95
CA PHE A 170 4.42 4.19 2.11
C PHE A 170 3.20 3.30 1.90
N VAL A 171 2.43 3.55 0.85
CA VAL A 171 1.32 2.73 0.37
C VAL A 171 1.31 2.71 -1.16
N ILE A 172 1.08 1.54 -1.74
CA ILE A 172 1.01 1.35 -3.18
C ILE A 172 -0.45 1.06 -3.56
N PRO A 173 -1.20 2.02 -4.11
CA PRO A 173 -2.53 1.78 -4.63
C PRO A 173 -2.46 0.84 -5.85
N THR A 174 -3.18 -0.28 -5.79
CA THR A 174 -3.09 -1.31 -6.83
C THR A 174 -4.30 -1.31 -7.76
N LEU A 175 -5.50 -1.49 -7.21
CA LEU A 175 -6.72 -1.60 -8.01
C LEU A 175 -7.98 -1.26 -7.22
N TYR A 176 -9.03 -0.86 -7.93
CA TYR A 176 -10.38 -0.80 -7.40
C TYR A 176 -11.15 -2.07 -7.79
N ARG A 177 -11.76 -2.72 -6.80
CA ARG A 177 -12.61 -3.89 -7.06
C ARG A 177 -14.02 -3.44 -7.45
N ASN A 178 -14.51 -3.88 -8.60
CA ASN A 178 -15.91 -3.74 -8.96
C ASN A 178 -16.74 -4.82 -8.27
N GLN A 179 -17.78 -4.42 -7.57
CA GLN A 179 -18.77 -5.35 -7.05
C GLN A 179 -19.92 -5.46 -8.05
N VAL A 180 -20.12 -6.64 -8.59
CA VAL A 180 -21.22 -6.94 -9.52
C VAL A 180 -22.32 -7.66 -8.75
N MET A 181 -23.48 -7.04 -8.69
CA MET A 181 -24.67 -7.63 -8.08
C MET A 181 -25.74 -7.91 -9.16
N PRO A 182 -25.96 -9.16 -9.52
CA PRO A 182 -27.04 -9.49 -10.44
C PRO A 182 -28.40 -9.28 -9.76
N VAL A 183 -29.25 -8.47 -10.36
CA VAL A 183 -30.58 -8.21 -9.85
C VAL A 183 -31.63 -8.72 -10.85
N SER A 184 -32.57 -9.52 -10.37
CA SER A 184 -33.70 -10.00 -11.20
C SER A 184 -34.54 -8.82 -11.67
N ASN A 185 -35.02 -8.86 -12.92
CA ASN A 185 -36.00 -7.89 -13.46
C ASN A 185 -37.35 -7.84 -12.69
N ARG A 186 -37.56 -8.73 -11.74
CA ARG A 186 -38.73 -8.75 -10.86
C ARG A 186 -38.59 -7.80 -9.67
N VAL A 187 -37.36 -7.35 -9.38
CA VAL A 187 -37.09 -6.37 -8.32
C VAL A 187 -37.22 -5.00 -8.96
N LYS A 188 -38.16 -4.22 -8.50
CA LYS A 188 -38.37 -2.82 -8.93
C LYS A 188 -37.91 -1.88 -7.82
#